data_cf823fdeb80d4ce70a136d0dc1bb98f0
#
_entry.id   cf823fdeb80d4ce70a136d0dc1bb98f0
#
_cell.length_a   1.000
_cell.length_b   1.000
_cell.length_c   1.000
_cell.angle_alpha   90.00
_cell.angle_beta   90.00
_cell.angle_gamma   90.00
#
_symmetry.space_group_name_H-M   'P 1'
#
loop_
_entity.id
_entity.type
_entity.pdbx_description
1 polymer ?
#
loop_
_entity_poly.entity_id
_entity_poly.type
_entity_poly.pdbx_seq_one_letter_code
_entity_poly.pdbx_strand_id
1 'polypeptide(L)'
;YLQTCRLLLAKSLLTDTDLSVLEVAMAAGFGSLRRFNDVFKERYRLAPAALRRQEACKQRSGDRITLALGYRPPFQWERLLAFLSPRAIPGVETIQGNTYYRTVRIASEERGCLYGWIGVTHQPHSNSVSVTVAASLLPVLPQVLSRVRCLFDLSCEPEVIQETLSQLDRLKPGLFLPGI
;
A
#
# COMPACT_ATOMS: atom_id res chain seq x y z
N TYR A 1 5.83 16.77 -4.58
CA TYR A 1 5.54 15.62 -3.72
C TYR A 1 4.55 14.63 -4.35
N LEU A 2 3.32 15.06 -4.66
CA LEU A 2 2.28 14.19 -5.23
C LEU A 2 2.71 13.49 -6.54
N GLN A 3 3.36 14.21 -7.44
CA GLN A 3 3.85 13.65 -8.70
C GLN A 3 4.94 12.61 -8.48
N THR A 4 5.82 12.81 -7.51
CA THR A 4 6.86 11.84 -7.13
C THR A 4 6.23 10.54 -6.60
N CYS A 5 5.22 10.64 -5.72
CA CYS A 5 4.49 9.47 -5.22
C CYS A 5 3.80 8.69 -6.35
N ARG A 6 3.17 9.38 -7.30
CA ARG A 6 2.56 8.74 -8.49
C ARG A 6 3.59 8.02 -9.35
N LEU A 7 4.78 8.61 -9.56
CA LEU A 7 5.85 8.00 -10.34
C LEU A 7 6.47 6.79 -9.63
N LEU A 8 6.64 6.83 -8.31
CA LEU A 8 7.12 5.70 -7.53
C LEU A 8 6.12 4.53 -7.58
N LEU A 9 4.82 4.83 -7.41
CA LEU A 9 3.77 3.82 -7.57
C LEU A 9 3.78 3.23 -8.99
N ALA A 10 3.86 4.07 -10.03
CA ALA A 10 3.92 3.61 -11.40
C ALA A 10 5.15 2.71 -11.65
N LYS A 11 6.31 3.04 -11.07
CA LYS A 11 7.50 2.20 -11.17
C LYS A 11 7.25 0.83 -10.55
N SER A 12 6.76 0.75 -9.31
CA SER A 12 6.42 -0.52 -8.66
C SER A 12 5.42 -1.33 -9.47
N LEU A 13 4.38 -0.70 -10.00
CA LEU A 13 3.39 -1.40 -10.85
C LEU A 13 4.00 -1.95 -12.15
N LEU A 14 4.95 -1.24 -12.75
CA LEU A 14 5.64 -1.71 -13.97
C LEU A 14 6.57 -2.89 -13.69
N THR A 15 7.19 -2.95 -12.50
CA THR A 15 8.15 -4.01 -12.11
C THR A 15 7.47 -5.23 -11.53
N ASP A 16 6.39 -5.02 -10.75
CA ASP A 16 5.81 -6.06 -9.89
C ASP A 16 4.50 -6.63 -10.44
N THR A 17 3.99 -6.09 -11.57
CA THR A 17 2.71 -6.52 -12.16
C THR A 17 2.75 -6.65 -13.68
N ASP A 18 1.81 -7.44 -14.23
CA ASP A 18 1.60 -7.59 -15.68
C ASP A 18 0.64 -6.53 -16.28
N LEU A 19 0.28 -5.49 -15.52
CA LEU A 19 -0.62 -4.44 -15.99
C LEU A 19 -0.08 -3.77 -17.25
N SER A 20 -0.93 -3.49 -18.22
CA SER A 20 -0.54 -2.68 -19.38
C SER A 20 -0.02 -1.30 -18.96
N VAL A 21 0.82 -0.67 -19.77
CA VAL A 21 1.34 0.68 -19.47
C VAL A 21 0.21 1.69 -19.30
N LEU A 22 -0.91 1.49 -20.00
CA LEU A 22 -2.11 2.31 -19.85
C LEU A 22 -2.77 2.11 -18.48
N GLU A 23 -2.95 0.86 -18.06
CA GLU A 23 -3.51 0.55 -16.72
C GLU A 23 -2.63 1.08 -15.60
N VAL A 24 -1.31 0.95 -15.73
CA VAL A 24 -0.35 1.54 -14.79
C VAL A 24 -0.48 3.05 -14.71
N ALA A 25 -0.58 3.74 -15.86
CA ALA A 25 -0.77 5.18 -15.90
C ALA A 25 -2.05 5.59 -15.16
N MET A 26 -3.17 4.92 -15.42
CA MET A 26 -4.45 5.19 -14.77
C MET A 26 -4.40 4.85 -13.27
N ALA A 27 -3.86 3.69 -12.89
CA ALA A 27 -3.72 3.26 -11.51
C ALA A 27 -2.80 4.20 -10.69
N ALA A 28 -1.79 4.78 -11.31
CA ALA A 28 -0.92 5.78 -10.69
C ALA A 28 -1.53 7.19 -10.66
N GLY A 29 -2.76 7.38 -11.16
CA GLY A 29 -3.50 8.62 -11.12
C GLY A 29 -3.11 9.64 -12.21
N PHE A 30 -2.57 9.18 -13.34
CA PHE A 30 -2.34 10.04 -14.51
C PHE A 30 -3.58 10.09 -15.39
N GLY A 31 -4.03 11.27 -15.77
CA GLY A 31 -5.20 11.47 -16.63
C GLY A 31 -4.97 11.14 -18.11
N SER A 32 -3.71 10.91 -18.55
CA SER A 32 -3.41 10.49 -19.91
C SER A 32 -2.11 9.70 -19.98
N LEU A 33 -2.07 8.73 -20.88
CA LEU A 33 -0.89 7.90 -21.16
C LEU A 33 0.28 8.75 -21.73
N ARG A 34 -0.01 9.75 -22.56
CA ARG A 34 1.01 10.63 -23.13
C ARG A 34 1.74 11.38 -22.02
N ARG A 35 0.99 12.06 -21.14
CA ARG A 35 1.57 12.81 -20.03
C ARG A 35 2.35 11.89 -19.08
N PHE A 36 1.85 10.68 -18.83
CA PHE A 36 2.56 9.68 -18.04
C PHE A 36 3.91 9.32 -18.65
N ASN A 37 3.94 9.01 -19.95
CA ASN A 37 5.17 8.64 -20.65
C ASN A 37 6.21 9.78 -20.61
N ASP A 38 5.79 11.03 -20.83
CA ASP A 38 6.67 12.18 -20.84
C ASP A 38 7.30 12.39 -19.46
N VAL A 39 6.49 12.45 -18.41
CA VAL A 39 6.95 12.65 -17.03
C VAL A 39 7.80 11.47 -16.52
N PHE A 40 7.42 10.26 -16.86
CA PHE A 40 8.16 9.07 -16.48
C PHE A 40 9.55 9.03 -17.14
N LYS A 41 9.62 9.31 -18.44
CA LYS A 41 10.86 9.38 -19.21
C LYS A 41 11.77 10.51 -18.71
N GLU A 42 11.21 11.67 -18.39
CA GLU A 42 11.95 12.79 -17.81
C GLU A 42 12.60 12.39 -16.49
N ARG A 43 11.86 11.72 -15.60
CA ARG A 43 12.33 11.35 -14.25
C ARG A 43 13.30 10.18 -14.24
N TYR A 44 13.03 9.14 -15.01
CA TYR A 44 13.79 7.89 -14.96
C TYR A 44 14.74 7.71 -16.16
N ARG A 45 14.75 8.63 -17.12
CA ARG A 45 15.54 8.56 -18.36
C ARG A 45 15.29 7.28 -19.17
N LEU A 46 14.17 6.62 -18.92
CA LEU A 46 13.76 5.35 -19.52
C LEU A 46 12.25 5.36 -19.78
N ALA A 47 11.84 4.83 -20.92
CA ALA A 47 10.41 4.70 -21.23
C ALA A 47 9.76 3.60 -20.33
N PRO A 48 8.50 3.75 -19.89
CA PRO A 48 7.80 2.73 -19.09
C PRO A 48 7.83 1.33 -19.70
N ALA A 49 7.62 1.23 -21.02
CA ALA A 49 7.67 -0.04 -21.75
C ALA A 49 9.05 -0.68 -21.79
N ALA A 50 10.14 0.10 -21.73
CA ALA A 50 11.49 -0.42 -21.68
C ALA A 50 11.83 -0.98 -20.29
N LEU A 51 11.39 -0.32 -19.22
CA LEU A 51 11.52 -0.83 -17.87
C LEU A 51 10.84 -2.19 -17.73
N ARG A 52 9.62 -2.34 -18.25
CA ARG A 52 8.91 -3.62 -18.24
C ARG A 52 9.63 -4.75 -18.94
N ARG A 53 10.27 -4.49 -20.09
CA ARG A 53 11.01 -5.53 -20.81
C ARG A 53 12.20 -6.09 -20.03
N GLN A 54 12.79 -5.29 -19.14
CA GLN A 54 13.89 -5.72 -18.28
C GLN A 54 13.40 -6.65 -17.16
N GLU A 55 12.14 -6.54 -16.74
CA GLU A 55 11.57 -7.27 -15.61
C GLU A 55 10.62 -8.43 -16.02
N ALA A 56 10.35 -8.63 -17.32
CA ALA A 56 9.33 -9.54 -17.85
C ALA A 56 9.55 -11.04 -17.55
N CYS A 57 10.43 -11.40 -16.62
CA CYS A 57 10.74 -12.79 -16.25
C CYS A 57 10.19 -13.24 -14.88
N LYS A 58 9.32 -12.46 -14.18
CA LYS A 58 8.81 -12.85 -12.87
C LYS A 58 7.30 -12.62 -12.71
N GLN A 59 6.59 -13.75 -12.66
CA GLN A 59 5.26 -13.99 -12.08
C GLN A 59 4.02 -13.40 -12.77
N ARG A 60 3.33 -14.27 -13.51
CA ARG A 60 1.93 -14.17 -13.88
C ARG A 60 1.04 -14.49 -12.67
N SER A 61 0.25 -13.52 -12.23
CA SER A 61 -0.92 -13.73 -11.36
C SER A 61 -2.04 -12.83 -11.86
N GLY A 62 -2.88 -13.31 -12.78
CA GLY A 62 -3.89 -12.53 -13.50
C GLY A 62 -5.02 -11.93 -12.67
N ASP A 63 -5.16 -12.22 -11.35
CA ASP A 63 -6.35 -11.88 -10.56
C ASP A 63 -6.07 -10.95 -9.37
N ARG A 64 -4.81 -10.69 -9.07
CA ARG A 64 -4.36 -9.88 -7.95
C ARG A 64 -2.98 -9.28 -8.19
N ILE A 65 -2.70 -8.17 -7.54
CA ILE A 65 -1.36 -7.57 -7.50
C ILE A 65 -0.87 -7.50 -6.05
N THR A 66 0.43 -7.54 -5.88
CA THR A 66 1.07 -7.41 -4.56
C THR A 66 2.08 -6.27 -4.61
N LEU A 67 2.01 -5.37 -3.62
CA LEU A 67 2.85 -4.18 -3.52
C LEU A 67 3.43 -4.07 -2.11
N ALA A 68 4.64 -3.56 -1.99
CA ALA A 68 5.24 -3.26 -0.70
C ALA A 68 4.97 -1.81 -0.29
N LEU A 69 4.51 -1.61 0.94
CA LEU A 69 4.39 -0.29 1.58
C LEU A 69 5.38 -0.21 2.75
N GLY A 70 6.36 0.67 2.65
CA GLY A 70 7.32 0.91 3.73
C GLY A 70 6.69 1.62 4.92
N TYR A 71 7.24 1.36 6.11
CA TYR A 71 6.95 2.05 7.35
C TYR A 71 8.27 2.44 8.05
N ARG A 72 8.20 3.30 9.07
CA ARG A 72 9.32 3.60 9.96
C ARG A 72 9.24 2.74 11.21
N PRO A 73 10.31 2.00 11.58
CA PRO A 73 10.32 1.23 12.83
C PRO A 73 10.32 2.19 14.05
N PRO A 74 9.86 1.70 15.23
CA PRO A 74 9.32 0.39 15.52
C PRO A 74 7.90 0.19 14.99
N PHE A 75 7.55 -1.07 14.62
CA PHE A 75 6.22 -1.43 14.15
C PHE A 75 5.82 -2.80 14.73
N GLN A 76 4.78 -2.83 15.55
CA GLN A 76 4.39 -4.01 16.32
C GLN A 76 3.20 -4.73 15.67
N TRP A 77 3.45 -5.43 14.59
CA TRP A 77 2.44 -6.10 13.78
C TRP A 77 1.57 -7.07 14.57
N GLU A 78 2.18 -7.92 15.41
CA GLU A 78 1.47 -8.92 16.21
C GLU A 78 0.48 -8.25 17.19
N ARG A 79 0.85 -7.13 17.78
CA ARG A 79 -0.04 -6.37 18.66
C ARG A 79 -1.18 -5.71 17.90
N LEU A 80 -0.91 -5.18 16.70
CA LEU A 80 -1.96 -4.67 15.82
C LEU A 80 -2.95 -5.77 15.44
N LEU A 81 -2.48 -6.95 15.05
CA LEU A 81 -3.37 -8.08 14.76
C LEU A 81 -4.15 -8.52 15.99
N ALA A 82 -3.52 -8.60 17.17
CA ALA A 82 -4.19 -8.93 18.42
C ALA A 82 -5.27 -7.90 18.80
N PHE A 83 -5.06 -6.62 18.49
CA PHE A 83 -6.04 -5.56 18.68
C PHE A 83 -7.20 -5.65 17.68
N LEU A 84 -6.91 -5.95 16.40
CA LEU A 84 -7.92 -6.02 15.33
C LEU A 84 -8.74 -7.30 15.40
N SER A 85 -8.14 -8.44 15.81
CA SER A 85 -8.78 -9.75 15.79
C SER A 85 -10.13 -9.80 16.52
N PRO A 86 -10.26 -9.37 17.80
CA PRO A 86 -11.55 -9.40 18.50
C PRO A 86 -12.54 -8.35 17.98
N ARG A 87 -12.09 -7.41 17.16
CA ARG A 87 -12.88 -6.33 16.58
C ARG A 87 -13.24 -6.57 15.11
N ALA A 88 -12.72 -7.64 14.52
CA ALA A 88 -12.95 -7.97 13.13
C ALA A 88 -14.44 -8.15 12.85
N ILE A 89 -14.94 -7.48 11.83
CA ILE A 89 -16.35 -7.55 11.42
C ILE A 89 -16.54 -8.80 10.57
N PRO A 90 -17.36 -9.78 11.01
CA PRO A 90 -17.61 -11.00 10.25
C PRO A 90 -18.10 -10.70 8.82
N GLY A 91 -17.53 -11.38 7.83
CA GLY A 91 -17.84 -11.17 6.41
C GLY A 91 -17.16 -9.95 5.77
N VAL A 92 -16.54 -9.08 6.58
CA VAL A 92 -15.78 -7.92 6.09
C VAL A 92 -14.30 -8.07 6.34
N GLU A 93 -13.93 -8.53 7.52
CA GLU A 93 -12.56 -8.65 7.99
C GLU A 93 -12.26 -10.04 8.52
N THR A 94 -11.04 -10.52 8.29
CA THR A 94 -10.56 -11.75 8.90
C THR A 94 -9.03 -11.70 9.03
N ILE A 95 -8.51 -12.39 10.05
CA ILE A 95 -7.08 -12.60 10.24
C ILE A 95 -6.80 -14.08 10.08
N GLN A 96 -5.88 -14.43 9.18
CA GLN A 96 -5.45 -15.79 8.93
C GLN A 96 -3.93 -15.87 9.06
N GLY A 97 -3.48 -16.54 10.12
CA GLY A 97 -2.06 -16.55 10.46
C GLY A 97 -1.53 -15.13 10.70
N ASN A 98 -0.56 -14.72 9.92
CA ASN A 98 0.06 -13.39 10.00
C ASN A 98 -0.47 -12.39 8.94
N THR A 99 -1.62 -12.68 8.34
CA THR A 99 -2.22 -11.86 7.28
C THR A 99 -3.59 -11.34 7.70
N TYR A 100 -3.77 -10.04 7.57
CA TYR A 100 -5.06 -9.38 7.71
C TYR A 100 -5.72 -9.27 6.34
N TYR A 101 -6.97 -9.72 6.24
CA TYR A 101 -7.80 -9.60 5.04
C TYR A 101 -9.00 -8.70 5.28
N ARG A 102 -9.37 -7.94 4.26
CA ARG A 102 -10.56 -7.08 4.30
C ARG A 102 -11.20 -6.95 2.94
N THR A 103 -12.54 -6.97 2.90
CA THR A 103 -13.31 -6.55 1.74
C THR A 103 -13.30 -5.03 1.62
N VAL A 104 -13.27 -4.51 0.39
CA VAL A 104 -13.15 -3.09 0.09
C VAL A 104 -14.24 -2.69 -0.89
N ARG A 105 -14.94 -1.59 -0.57
CA ARG A 105 -15.86 -0.90 -1.46
C ARG A 105 -15.41 0.55 -1.61
N ILE A 106 -15.22 1.00 -2.85
CA ILE A 106 -14.87 2.38 -3.17
C ILE A 106 -15.83 2.91 -4.22
N ALA A 107 -16.47 4.04 -3.92
CA ALA A 107 -17.23 4.78 -4.90
C ALA A 107 -16.28 5.57 -5.80
N SER A 108 -16.46 5.47 -7.11
CA SER A 108 -15.77 6.25 -8.13
C SER A 108 -16.82 7.02 -8.94
N GLU A 109 -16.58 8.31 -9.16
CA GLU A 109 -17.49 9.15 -9.94
C GLU A 109 -17.64 8.66 -11.38
N GLU A 110 -16.56 8.12 -11.97
CA GLU A 110 -16.53 7.68 -13.36
C GLU A 110 -17.02 6.22 -13.56
N ARG A 111 -16.87 5.35 -12.54
CA ARG A 111 -17.05 3.90 -12.68
C ARG A 111 -18.08 3.29 -11.70
N GLY A 112 -18.75 4.11 -10.91
CA GLY A 112 -19.66 3.63 -9.88
C GLY A 112 -18.94 2.98 -8.69
N CYS A 113 -19.56 2.02 -8.04
CA CYS A 113 -18.96 1.33 -6.89
C CYS A 113 -18.09 0.15 -7.35
N LEU A 114 -16.83 0.17 -6.96
CA LEU A 114 -15.88 -0.92 -7.16
C LEU A 114 -15.75 -1.74 -5.88
N TYR A 115 -15.73 -3.07 -6.04
CA TYR A 115 -15.66 -4.03 -4.95
C TYR A 115 -14.45 -4.94 -5.15
N GLY A 116 -13.84 -5.34 -4.06
CA GLY A 116 -12.72 -6.27 -4.07
C GLY A 116 -12.27 -6.61 -2.65
N TRP A 117 -11.08 -7.13 -2.53
CA TRP A 117 -10.47 -7.46 -1.26
C TRP A 117 -8.99 -7.06 -1.25
N ILE A 118 -8.46 -6.90 -0.05
CA ILE A 118 -7.05 -6.71 0.22
C ILE A 118 -6.56 -7.74 1.23
N GLY A 119 -5.30 -8.14 1.10
CA GLY A 119 -4.57 -8.91 2.12
C GLY A 119 -3.32 -8.14 2.50
N VAL A 120 -3.03 -8.01 3.79
CA VAL A 120 -1.85 -7.29 4.28
C VAL A 120 -1.03 -8.21 5.17
N THR A 121 0.25 -8.37 4.84
CA THR A 121 1.19 -9.23 5.55
C THR A 121 2.46 -8.47 5.89
N HIS A 122 2.96 -8.64 7.10
CA HIS A 122 4.19 -7.98 7.56
C HIS A 122 5.45 -8.58 6.94
N GLN A 123 6.38 -7.71 6.56
CA GLN A 123 7.69 -8.04 6.00
C GLN A 123 8.78 -7.34 6.85
N PRO A 124 9.16 -7.89 8.03
CA PRO A 124 10.04 -7.21 8.97
C PRO A 124 11.44 -6.92 8.39
N HIS A 125 11.97 -7.82 7.57
CA HIS A 125 13.32 -7.67 6.98
C HIS A 125 13.46 -6.46 6.05
N SER A 126 12.35 -5.97 5.49
CA SER A 126 12.33 -4.82 4.57
C SER A 126 11.65 -3.58 5.17
N ASN A 127 11.31 -3.59 6.46
CA ASN A 127 10.51 -2.55 7.11
C ASN A 127 9.30 -2.14 6.26
N SER A 128 8.53 -3.15 5.82
CA SER A 128 7.38 -2.95 4.96
C SER A 128 6.24 -3.91 5.28
N VAL A 129 5.06 -3.59 4.78
CA VAL A 129 3.95 -4.53 4.67
C VAL A 129 3.71 -4.86 3.20
N SER A 130 3.49 -6.13 2.92
CA SER A 130 3.09 -6.63 1.61
C SER A 130 1.57 -6.51 1.49
N VAL A 131 1.09 -5.72 0.53
CA VAL A 131 -0.34 -5.49 0.30
C VAL A 131 -0.74 -6.19 -0.99
N THR A 132 -1.53 -7.24 -0.89
CA THR A 132 -2.17 -7.91 -2.01
C THR A 132 -3.53 -7.28 -2.26
N VAL A 133 -3.81 -6.91 -3.49
CA VAL A 133 -5.04 -6.20 -3.90
C VAL A 133 -5.69 -6.95 -5.05
N ALA A 134 -7.00 -7.17 -4.98
CA ALA A 134 -7.78 -7.75 -6.07
C ALA A 134 -7.72 -6.86 -7.33
N ALA A 135 -7.62 -7.48 -8.51
CA ALA A 135 -7.50 -6.76 -9.79
C ALA A 135 -8.67 -5.80 -10.06
N SER A 136 -9.87 -6.10 -9.55
CA SER A 136 -11.04 -5.22 -9.64
C SER A 136 -10.86 -3.82 -9.02
N LEU A 137 -9.92 -3.68 -8.07
CA LEU A 137 -9.63 -2.42 -7.38
C LEU A 137 -8.51 -1.60 -8.02
N LEU A 138 -7.89 -2.08 -9.10
CA LEU A 138 -6.81 -1.38 -9.79
C LEU A 138 -7.14 0.06 -10.21
N PRO A 139 -8.34 0.35 -10.75
CA PRO A 139 -8.68 1.72 -11.13
C PRO A 139 -8.68 2.73 -9.97
N VAL A 140 -8.84 2.23 -8.74
CA VAL A 140 -8.87 3.03 -7.50
C VAL A 140 -7.72 2.68 -6.55
N LEU A 141 -6.67 2.05 -7.07
CA LEU A 141 -5.52 1.59 -6.31
C LEU A 141 -4.88 2.67 -5.42
N PRO A 142 -4.66 3.92 -5.87
CA PRO A 142 -4.12 4.97 -4.99
C PRO A 142 -4.97 5.22 -3.75
N GLN A 143 -6.31 5.14 -3.88
CA GLN A 143 -7.23 5.30 -2.75
C GLN A 143 -7.17 4.10 -1.80
N VAL A 144 -7.07 2.89 -2.35
CA VAL A 144 -6.90 1.65 -1.55
C VAL A 144 -5.62 1.73 -0.73
N LEU A 145 -4.48 2.05 -1.36
CA LEU A 145 -3.18 2.14 -0.69
C LEU A 145 -3.14 3.27 0.36
N SER A 146 -3.80 4.40 0.09
CA SER A 146 -3.94 5.48 1.07
C SER A 146 -4.71 5.01 2.31
N ARG A 147 -5.82 4.28 2.13
CA ARG A 147 -6.58 3.71 3.25
C ARG A 147 -5.80 2.65 4.04
N VAL A 148 -5.00 1.82 3.36
CA VAL A 148 -4.11 0.87 4.03
C VAL A 148 -3.07 1.60 4.88
N ARG A 149 -2.45 2.68 4.35
CA ARG A 149 -1.52 3.50 5.12
C ARG A 149 -2.15 4.10 6.36
N CYS A 150 -3.38 4.61 6.25
CA CYS A 150 -4.12 5.15 7.40
C CYS A 150 -4.53 4.06 8.40
N LEU A 151 -4.96 2.87 7.91
CA LEU A 151 -5.43 1.78 8.78
C LEU A 151 -4.32 1.26 9.68
N PHE A 152 -3.10 1.16 9.15
CA PHE A 152 -1.92 0.63 9.86
C PHE A 152 -0.96 1.73 10.30
N ASP A 153 -1.33 2.99 10.13
CA ASP A 153 -0.52 4.17 10.46
C ASP A 153 0.94 4.12 9.91
N LEU A 154 1.09 3.60 8.68
CA LEU A 154 2.39 3.38 8.06
C LEU A 154 3.17 4.68 7.76
N SER A 155 2.52 5.82 7.89
CA SER A 155 3.11 7.14 7.63
C SER A 155 3.52 7.86 8.90
N CYS A 156 3.32 7.27 10.08
CA CYS A 156 3.69 7.89 11.34
C CYS A 156 5.23 8.02 11.47
N GLU A 157 5.63 8.90 12.36
CA GLU A 157 7.03 9.09 12.77
C GLU A 157 7.18 8.63 14.23
N PRO A 158 7.45 7.33 14.47
CA PRO A 158 7.45 6.76 15.82
C PRO A 158 8.42 7.45 16.78
N GLU A 159 9.56 7.92 16.28
CA GLU A 159 10.56 8.63 17.08
C GLU A 159 10.00 9.94 17.65
N VAL A 160 9.31 10.73 16.81
CA VAL A 160 8.70 12.00 17.22
C VAL A 160 7.56 11.75 18.22
N ILE A 161 6.75 10.71 17.97
CA ILE A 161 5.68 10.31 18.89
C ILE A 161 6.28 9.86 20.23
N GLN A 162 7.30 9.04 20.20
CA GLN A 162 7.97 8.56 21.39
C GLN A 162 8.60 9.70 22.20
N GLU A 163 9.28 10.62 21.53
CA GLU A 163 9.87 11.79 22.18
C GLU A 163 8.81 12.64 22.87
N THR A 164 7.69 12.89 22.19
CA THR A 164 6.58 13.68 22.73
C THR A 164 5.89 12.98 23.91
N LEU A 165 5.64 11.66 23.78
CA LEU A 165 4.89 10.89 24.78
C LEU A 165 5.74 10.30 25.90
N SER A 166 7.07 10.31 25.77
CA SER A 166 7.99 9.82 26.82
C SER A 166 7.83 10.57 28.15
N GLN A 167 7.33 11.80 28.12
CA GLN A 167 7.00 12.57 29.32
C GLN A 167 5.83 11.94 30.12
N LEU A 168 4.89 11.28 29.43
CA LEU A 168 3.77 10.58 30.07
C LEU A 168 4.21 9.33 30.82
N ASP A 169 5.26 8.66 30.36
CA ASP A 169 5.84 7.48 31.00
C ASP A 169 6.46 7.80 32.38
N ARG A 170 6.87 9.06 32.60
CA ARG A 170 7.32 9.56 33.92
C ARG A 170 6.17 9.67 34.91
N LEU A 171 4.94 9.88 34.43
CA LEU A 171 3.74 9.97 35.27
C LEU A 171 3.22 8.58 35.64
N LYS A 172 3.25 7.64 34.68
CA LYS A 172 2.83 6.25 34.89
C LYS A 172 3.63 5.34 33.95
N PRO A 173 4.58 4.53 34.48
CA PRO A 173 5.37 3.60 33.67
C PRO A 173 4.49 2.63 32.89
N GLY A 174 4.81 2.43 31.62
CA GLY A 174 4.07 1.53 30.71
C GLY A 174 2.77 2.12 30.15
N LEU A 175 2.53 3.42 30.29
CA LEU A 175 1.40 4.10 29.68
C LEU A 175 1.54 4.24 28.16
N PHE A 176 2.77 4.36 27.69
CA PHE A 176 3.10 4.48 26.27
C PHE A 176 3.82 3.22 25.78
N LEU A 177 3.33 2.64 24.69
CA LEU A 177 3.92 1.49 24.00
C LEU A 177 4.31 1.90 22.58
N PRO A 178 5.61 1.99 22.26
CA PRO A 178 6.06 2.41 20.93
C PRO A 178 5.59 1.45 19.84
N GLY A 179 5.17 1.99 18.70
CA GLY A 179 4.86 1.21 17.51
C GLY A 179 3.47 0.57 17.46
N ILE A 180 2.54 1.06 18.28
CA ILE A 180 1.12 0.71 18.23
C ILE A 180 0.31 1.92 17.82
#